data_4f3d3d35fa6ca49589e9d22fa6661c49
#
_entry.id   4f3d3d35fa6ca49589e9d22fa6661c49
#
_cell.length_a   1.000
_cell.length_b   1.000
_cell.length_c   1.000
_cell.angle_alpha   90.00
_cell.angle_beta   90.00
_cell.angle_gamma   90.00
#
_symmetry.space_group_name_H-M   'P 1'
#
loop_
_entity.id
_entity.type
_entity.pdbx_description
1 polymer ?
#
loop_
_entity_poly.entity_id
_entity_poly.type
_entity_poly.pdbx_seq_one_letter_code
_entity_poly.pdbx_strand_id
1 'polypeptide(L)'
;MRGSVLDSFALITYFRDEAGADKVETLLHNAAIRHEPLHMTEVNYAEVQYIIIRKNGMAGWESAAAHLVSLPITFHPVTRELADTAARLKAAHRISLADAFAAALAKHRNCDLVTGDRDFKAVENELKKIRWLK
;
A
#
# COMPACT_ATOMS: atom_id res chain seq x y z
N MET A 1 12.06 -12.39 -7.92
CA MET A 1 11.10 -11.30 -8.24
C MET A 1 10.89 -10.43 -7.02
N ARG A 2 10.45 -9.21 -7.26
CA ARG A 2 10.48 -8.19 -6.20
C ARG A 2 9.18 -8.02 -5.42
N GLY A 3 8.10 -8.61 -5.87
CA GLY A 3 6.80 -8.32 -5.31
C GLY A 3 6.30 -6.94 -5.72
N SER A 4 5.33 -6.42 -5.01
CA SER A 4 4.75 -5.10 -5.26
C SER A 4 4.49 -4.40 -3.93
N VAL A 5 4.43 -3.08 -3.96
CA VAL A 5 4.03 -2.27 -2.81
C VAL A 5 2.53 -2.01 -2.90
N LEU A 6 1.81 -2.28 -1.82
CA LEU A 6 0.41 -1.88 -1.69
C LEU A 6 0.35 -0.55 -0.95
N ASP A 7 -0.45 0.39 -1.46
CA ASP A 7 -0.78 1.59 -0.70
C ASP A 7 -1.97 1.30 0.22
N SER A 8 -2.37 2.29 1.00
CA SER A 8 -3.52 2.15 1.91
C SER A 8 -4.80 1.88 1.14
N PHE A 9 -5.00 2.54 -0.01
CA PHE A 9 -6.18 2.38 -0.85
C PHE A 9 -6.39 0.92 -1.25
N ALA A 10 -5.32 0.25 -1.68
CA ALA A 10 -5.40 -1.14 -2.13
C ALA A 10 -5.89 -2.07 -1.02
N LEU A 11 -5.33 -1.93 0.18
CA LEU A 11 -5.70 -2.82 1.28
C LEU A 11 -7.11 -2.50 1.82
N ILE A 12 -7.48 -1.22 1.86
CA ILE A 12 -8.83 -0.81 2.25
C ILE A 12 -9.86 -1.36 1.25
N THR A 13 -9.56 -1.26 -0.05
CA THR A 13 -10.41 -1.81 -1.10
C THR A 13 -10.64 -3.31 -0.89
N TYR A 14 -9.59 -4.03 -0.56
CA TYR A 14 -9.66 -5.46 -0.31
C TYR A 14 -10.55 -5.77 0.90
N PHE A 15 -10.31 -5.12 2.04
CA PHE A 15 -11.07 -5.39 3.26
C PHE A 15 -12.54 -4.98 3.16
N ARG A 16 -12.84 -3.95 2.39
CA ARG A 16 -14.20 -3.45 2.25
C ARG A 16 -14.92 -3.98 1.00
N ASP A 17 -14.28 -4.89 0.29
CA ASP A 17 -14.83 -5.52 -0.92
C ASP A 17 -15.34 -4.48 -1.93
N GLU A 18 -14.54 -3.46 -2.15
CA GLU A 18 -14.84 -2.39 -3.09
C GLU A 18 -14.34 -2.73 -4.51
N ALA A 19 -14.64 -1.88 -5.48
CA ALA A 19 -14.21 -2.10 -6.86
C ALA A 19 -12.69 -2.21 -6.94
N GLY A 20 -12.18 -3.31 -7.48
CA GLY A 20 -10.76 -3.63 -7.56
C GLY A 20 -10.29 -4.64 -6.51
N ALA A 21 -11.14 -5.02 -5.55
CA ALA A 21 -10.78 -5.97 -4.50
C ALA A 21 -10.32 -7.32 -5.06
N ASP A 22 -10.93 -7.77 -6.15
CA ASP A 22 -10.56 -9.04 -6.80
C ASP A 22 -9.13 -9.03 -7.32
N LYS A 23 -8.65 -7.89 -7.80
CA LYS A 23 -7.26 -7.76 -8.26
C LYS A 23 -6.29 -7.84 -7.08
N VAL A 24 -6.62 -7.23 -5.96
CA VAL A 24 -5.80 -7.32 -4.75
C VAL A 24 -5.79 -8.75 -4.24
N GLU A 25 -6.94 -9.41 -4.22
CA GLU A 25 -7.04 -10.80 -3.80
C GLU A 25 -6.15 -11.71 -4.65
N THR A 26 -6.15 -11.52 -5.97
CA THR A 26 -5.30 -12.28 -6.89
C THR A 26 -3.82 -12.04 -6.59
N LEU A 27 -3.43 -10.79 -6.34
CA LEU A 27 -2.04 -10.47 -5.98
C LEU A 27 -1.63 -11.15 -4.68
N LEU A 28 -2.49 -11.13 -3.67
CA LEU A 28 -2.23 -11.79 -2.39
C LEU A 28 -2.11 -13.30 -2.56
N HIS A 29 -3.00 -13.90 -3.33
CA HIS A 29 -2.97 -15.33 -3.61
C HIS A 29 -1.66 -15.75 -4.30
N ASN A 30 -1.27 -15.01 -5.34
CA ASN A 30 -0.04 -15.29 -6.07
C ASN A 30 1.20 -15.08 -5.19
N ALA A 31 1.19 -14.08 -4.34
CA ALA A 31 2.29 -13.82 -3.41
C ALA A 31 2.47 -15.00 -2.44
N ALA A 32 1.36 -15.55 -1.93
CA ALA A 32 1.40 -16.70 -1.04
C ALA A 32 1.96 -17.94 -1.74
N ILE A 33 1.49 -18.23 -2.95
CA ILE A 33 1.93 -19.40 -3.71
C ILE A 33 3.42 -19.31 -4.05
N ARG A 34 3.90 -18.12 -4.44
CA ARG A 34 5.29 -17.94 -4.89
C ARG A 34 6.25 -17.65 -3.74
N HIS A 35 5.75 -17.53 -2.52
CA HIS A 35 6.56 -17.13 -1.36
C HIS A 35 7.28 -15.79 -1.60
N GLU A 36 6.61 -14.87 -2.29
CA GLU A 36 7.10 -13.53 -2.57
C GLU A 36 6.13 -12.52 -1.96
N PRO A 37 6.37 -12.07 -0.73
CA PRO A 37 5.41 -11.19 -0.06
C PRO A 37 5.24 -9.85 -0.77
N LEU A 38 4.05 -9.28 -0.64
CA LEU A 38 3.81 -7.90 -0.98
C LEU A 38 4.36 -7.01 0.14
N HIS A 39 4.48 -5.72 -0.12
CA HIS A 39 5.13 -4.80 0.81
C HIS A 39 4.22 -3.62 1.13
N MET A 40 4.29 -3.13 2.36
CA MET A 40 3.56 -1.94 2.80
C MET A 40 4.37 -1.22 3.86
N THR A 41 4.31 0.12 3.87
CA THR A 41 4.95 0.88 4.95
C THR A 41 4.07 0.87 6.20
N GLU A 42 4.68 1.07 7.37
CA GLU A 42 3.94 1.21 8.62
C GLU A 42 3.07 2.49 8.63
N VAL A 43 3.43 3.51 7.85
CA VAL A 43 2.60 4.71 7.69
C VAL A 43 1.29 4.34 6.99
N ASN A 44 1.38 3.57 5.92
CA ASN A 44 0.20 3.12 5.19
C ASN A 44 -0.64 2.15 6.02
N TYR A 45 0.00 1.30 6.81
CA TYR A 45 -0.71 0.44 7.77
C TYR A 45 -1.53 1.27 8.75
N ALA A 46 -0.94 2.32 9.32
CA ALA A 46 -1.67 3.20 10.25
C ALA A 46 -2.85 3.87 9.56
N GLU A 47 -2.70 4.26 8.30
CA GLU A 47 -3.79 4.85 7.53
C GLU A 47 -4.92 3.85 7.29
N VAL A 48 -4.60 2.61 6.95
CA VAL A 48 -5.60 1.55 6.82
C VAL A 48 -6.37 1.38 8.13
N GLN A 49 -5.65 1.33 9.25
CA GLN A 49 -6.27 1.15 10.56
C GLN A 49 -7.25 2.26 10.89
N TYR A 50 -6.83 3.53 10.79
CA TYR A 50 -7.71 4.60 11.21
C TYR A 50 -8.92 4.76 10.28
N ILE A 51 -8.75 4.52 8.99
CA ILE A 51 -9.87 4.61 8.05
C ILE A 51 -10.89 3.51 8.33
N ILE A 52 -10.44 2.28 8.57
CA ILE A 52 -11.36 1.19 8.88
C ILE A 52 -12.07 1.44 10.22
N ILE A 53 -11.35 1.95 11.22
CA ILE A 53 -11.97 2.30 12.51
C ILE A 53 -13.07 3.35 12.29
N ARG A 54 -12.80 4.39 11.51
CA ARG A 54 -13.80 5.44 11.23
C ARG A 54 -15.02 4.92 10.48
N LYS A 55 -14.82 4.01 9.55
CA LYS A 55 -15.91 3.52 8.68
C LYS A 55 -16.65 2.31 9.27
N ASN A 56 -15.96 1.46 9.98
CA ASN A 56 -16.48 0.17 10.43
C ASN A 56 -16.34 -0.07 11.94
N GLY A 57 -15.80 0.91 12.69
CA GLY A 57 -15.63 0.83 14.13
C GLY A 57 -14.47 -0.08 14.54
N MET A 58 -14.23 -0.15 15.86
CA MET A 58 -13.15 -0.99 16.40
C MET A 58 -13.37 -2.47 16.09
N ALA A 59 -14.63 -2.95 16.14
CA ALA A 59 -14.92 -4.33 15.81
C ALA A 59 -14.54 -4.67 14.37
N GLY A 60 -14.81 -3.75 13.45
CA GLY A 60 -14.39 -3.89 12.04
C GLY A 60 -12.87 -3.96 11.89
N TRP A 61 -12.16 -3.10 12.64
CA TRP A 61 -10.71 -3.15 12.62
C TRP A 61 -10.16 -4.44 13.22
N GLU A 62 -10.70 -4.89 14.34
CA GLU A 62 -10.24 -6.13 14.97
C GLU A 62 -10.41 -7.32 14.03
N SER A 63 -11.52 -7.39 13.29
CA SER A 63 -11.75 -8.43 12.29
C SER A 63 -10.71 -8.33 11.15
N ALA A 64 -10.47 -7.14 10.64
CA ALA A 64 -9.48 -6.91 9.59
C ALA A 64 -8.07 -7.26 10.08
N ALA A 65 -7.72 -6.86 11.29
CA ALA A 65 -6.41 -7.13 11.88
C ALA A 65 -6.16 -8.64 12.04
N ALA A 66 -7.16 -9.37 12.46
CA ALA A 66 -7.05 -10.83 12.59
C ALA A 66 -6.79 -11.49 11.24
N HIS A 67 -7.46 -11.02 10.19
CA HIS A 67 -7.24 -11.52 8.82
C HIS A 67 -5.86 -11.11 8.30
N LEU A 68 -5.44 -9.89 8.60
CA LEU A 68 -4.17 -9.34 8.13
C LEU A 68 -2.97 -10.18 8.56
N VAL A 69 -3.01 -10.79 9.73
CA VAL A 69 -1.93 -11.64 10.26
C VAL A 69 -1.62 -12.80 9.29
N SER A 70 -2.61 -13.30 8.57
CA SER A 70 -2.43 -14.43 7.65
C SER A 70 -2.04 -14.02 6.23
N LEU A 71 -2.02 -12.73 5.93
CA LEU A 71 -1.73 -12.26 4.58
C LEU A 71 -0.23 -12.18 4.31
N PRO A 72 0.20 -12.47 3.07
CA PRO A 72 1.62 -12.43 2.71
C PRO A 72 2.10 -10.99 2.45
N ILE A 73 2.11 -10.18 3.49
CA ILE A 73 2.54 -8.78 3.42
C ILE A 73 3.67 -8.56 4.43
N THR A 74 4.77 -7.98 3.95
CA THR A 74 5.85 -7.52 4.81
C THR A 74 5.66 -6.04 5.08
N PHE A 75 5.57 -5.68 6.36
CA PHE A 75 5.46 -4.28 6.77
C PHE A 75 6.84 -3.70 7.04
N HIS A 76 7.11 -2.54 6.47
CA HIS A 76 8.41 -1.89 6.55
C HIS A 76 8.38 -0.71 7.52
N PRO A 77 9.29 -0.69 8.50
CA PRO A 77 9.36 0.45 9.41
C PRO A 77 9.81 1.70 8.68
N VAL A 78 9.51 2.86 9.26
CA VAL A 78 9.97 4.13 8.72
C VAL A 78 11.41 4.34 9.18
N THR A 79 12.32 4.23 8.23
CA THR A 79 13.73 4.59 8.45
C THR A 79 13.96 6.05 8.07
N ARG A 80 15.07 6.62 8.50
CA ARG A 80 15.43 7.97 8.09
C ARG A 80 15.57 8.06 6.56
N GLU A 81 16.16 7.04 5.95
CA GLU A 81 16.32 6.97 4.50
C GLU A 81 14.97 6.99 3.76
N LEU A 82 14.02 6.21 4.25
CA LEU A 82 12.67 6.19 3.66
C LEU A 82 11.98 7.54 3.84
N ALA A 83 12.12 8.15 5.02
CA ALA A 83 11.56 9.46 5.32
C ALA A 83 12.13 10.53 4.39
N ASP A 84 13.43 10.49 4.12
CA ASP A 84 14.07 11.46 3.22
C ASP A 84 13.50 11.35 1.80
N THR A 85 13.35 10.14 1.28
CA THR A 85 12.78 9.94 -0.06
C THR A 85 11.32 10.41 -0.11
N ALA A 86 10.52 10.05 0.89
CA ALA A 86 9.12 10.49 0.96
C ALA A 86 9.01 12.01 1.02
N ALA A 87 9.86 12.65 1.82
CA ALA A 87 9.86 14.11 1.95
C ALA A 87 10.17 14.80 0.62
N ARG A 88 11.14 14.28 -0.13
CA ARG A 88 11.51 14.84 -1.43
C ARG A 88 10.38 14.67 -2.44
N LEU A 89 9.73 13.51 -2.45
CA LEU A 89 8.59 13.29 -3.34
C LEU A 89 7.45 14.24 -3.02
N LYS A 90 7.13 14.42 -1.75
CA LYS A 90 6.06 15.33 -1.35
C LYS A 90 6.41 16.79 -1.66
N ALA A 91 7.66 17.18 -1.48
CA ALA A 91 8.09 18.54 -1.77
C ALA A 91 7.98 18.88 -3.26
N ALA A 92 8.19 17.89 -4.14
CA ALA A 92 8.19 18.09 -5.59
C ALA A 92 6.83 17.84 -6.24
N HIS A 93 5.90 17.15 -5.57
CA HIS A 93 4.65 16.71 -6.17
C HIS A 93 3.46 16.94 -5.27
N ARG A 94 2.25 16.98 -5.86
CA ARG A 94 1.00 17.15 -5.10
C ARG A 94 0.46 15.79 -4.69
N ILE A 95 1.01 15.25 -3.61
CA ILE A 95 0.55 13.99 -3.01
C ILE A 95 0.50 14.15 -1.50
N SER A 96 -0.29 13.32 -0.84
CA SER A 96 -0.32 13.28 0.62
C SER A 96 0.99 12.68 1.16
N LEU A 97 1.27 12.91 2.44
CA LEU A 97 2.46 12.32 3.05
C LEU A 97 2.39 10.78 3.03
N ALA A 98 1.24 10.21 3.32
CA ALA A 98 1.08 8.75 3.29
C ALA A 98 1.35 8.20 1.88
N ASP A 99 0.83 8.86 0.84
CA ASP A 99 1.09 8.46 -0.55
C ASP A 99 2.57 8.58 -0.88
N ALA A 100 3.23 9.63 -0.38
CA ALA A 100 4.66 9.80 -0.59
C ALA A 100 5.46 8.65 0.02
N PHE A 101 5.04 8.14 1.18
CA PHE A 101 5.70 6.98 1.80
C PHE A 101 5.51 5.70 0.96
N ALA A 102 4.31 5.46 0.44
CA ALA A 102 4.08 4.31 -0.43
C ALA A 102 4.95 4.38 -1.69
N ALA A 103 4.99 5.54 -2.33
CA ALA A 103 5.82 5.77 -3.51
C ALA A 103 7.30 5.61 -3.19
N ALA A 104 7.75 6.12 -2.05
CA ALA A 104 9.14 6.00 -1.62
C ALA A 104 9.55 4.53 -1.45
N LEU A 105 8.69 3.71 -0.85
CA LEU A 105 8.99 2.29 -0.70
C LEU A 105 9.09 1.60 -2.05
N ALA A 106 8.18 1.91 -2.98
CA ALA A 106 8.22 1.35 -4.33
C ALA A 106 9.52 1.73 -5.05
N LYS A 107 9.99 2.97 -4.89
CA LYS A 107 11.28 3.41 -5.46
C LYS A 107 12.43 2.64 -4.83
N HIS A 108 12.50 2.55 -3.51
CA HIS A 108 13.60 1.87 -2.82
C HIS A 108 13.68 0.40 -3.21
N ARG A 109 12.55 -0.25 -3.39
CA ARG A 109 12.52 -1.66 -3.75
C ARG A 109 12.54 -1.89 -5.25
N ASN A 110 12.44 -0.84 -6.04
CA ASN A 110 12.39 -0.90 -7.51
C ASN A 110 11.31 -1.89 -7.97
N CYS A 111 10.12 -1.75 -7.44
CA CYS A 111 8.99 -2.61 -7.76
C CYS A 111 7.73 -1.80 -8.05
N ASP A 112 6.68 -2.49 -8.47
CA ASP A 112 5.42 -1.87 -8.83
C ASP A 112 4.71 -1.33 -7.58
N LEU A 113 3.96 -0.25 -7.77
CA LEU A 113 3.02 0.25 -6.77
C LEU A 113 1.61 -0.13 -7.20
N VAL A 114 0.83 -0.72 -6.29
CA VAL A 114 -0.56 -1.12 -6.54
C VAL A 114 -1.49 -0.12 -5.86
N THR A 115 -2.31 0.57 -6.62
CA THR A 115 -3.26 1.56 -6.10
C THR A 115 -4.44 1.77 -7.03
N GLY A 116 -5.54 2.26 -6.49
CA GLY A 116 -6.66 2.78 -7.27
C GLY A 116 -6.80 4.29 -7.14
N ASP A 117 -5.91 4.94 -6.39
CA ASP A 117 -5.97 6.37 -6.16
C ASP A 117 -5.24 7.13 -7.27
N ARG A 118 -6.01 7.87 -8.07
CA ARG A 118 -5.47 8.60 -9.23
C ARG A 118 -4.52 9.74 -8.86
N ASP A 119 -4.48 10.13 -7.60
CA ASP A 119 -3.51 11.14 -7.14
C ASP A 119 -2.07 10.69 -7.38
N PHE A 120 -1.82 9.38 -7.45
CA PHE A 120 -0.49 8.85 -7.74
C PHE A 120 0.00 9.16 -9.16
N LYS A 121 -0.85 9.63 -10.05
CA LYS A 121 -0.39 10.08 -11.36
C LYS A 121 0.66 11.19 -11.25
N ALA A 122 0.60 11.98 -10.19
CA ALA A 122 1.57 13.05 -9.95
C ALA A 122 3.01 12.55 -9.86
N VAL A 123 3.21 11.30 -9.45
CA VAL A 123 4.54 10.70 -9.27
C VAL A 123 4.82 9.52 -10.20
N GLU A 124 3.97 9.32 -11.18
CA GLU A 124 4.06 8.15 -12.08
C GLU A 124 5.44 8.04 -12.74
N ASN A 125 6.01 9.17 -13.13
CA ASN A 125 7.32 9.21 -13.79
C ASN A 125 8.48 8.89 -12.85
N GLU A 126 8.26 8.93 -11.55
CA GLU A 126 9.27 8.61 -10.55
C GLU A 126 9.33 7.12 -10.24
N LEU A 127 8.30 6.38 -10.63
CA LEU A 127 8.13 4.97 -10.26
C LEU A 127 8.40 4.07 -11.45
N LYS A 128 8.79 2.83 -11.16
CA LYS A 128 8.96 1.81 -12.18
C LYS A 128 7.66 1.56 -12.92
N LYS A 129 6.56 1.37 -12.16
CA LYS A 129 5.24 1.08 -12.72
C LYS A 129 4.18 1.27 -11.64
N ILE A 130 3.02 1.75 -12.04
CA ILE A 130 1.82 1.73 -11.21
C ILE A 130 0.86 0.69 -11.79
N ARG A 131 0.39 -0.22 -10.94
CA ARG A 131 -0.68 -1.15 -11.29
C ARG A 131 -1.98 -0.58 -10.78
N TRP A 132 -2.78 -0.08 -11.69
CA TRP A 132 -4.05 0.55 -11.36
C TRP A 132 -5.13 -0.48 -11.09
N LEU A 133 -5.83 -0.34 -9.96
CA LEU A 133 -6.92 -1.24 -9.59
C LEU A 133 -8.21 -0.93 -10.35
N LYS A 134 -8.30 0.27 -10.87
CA LYS A 134 -9.46 0.68 -11.67
C LYS A 134 -9.17 1.90 -12.53
#